data_877d1bdb5a3263715680c93042102661
#
_entry.id   877d1bdb5a3263715680c93042102661
#
_cell.length_a   1.000
_cell.length_b   1.000
_cell.length_c   1.000
_cell.angle_alpha   90.00
_cell.angle_beta   90.00
_cell.angle_gamma   90.00
#
_symmetry.space_group_name_H-M   'P 1'
#
loop_
_entity.id
_entity.type
_entity.pdbx_description
1 polymer ?
#
loop_
_entity_poly.entity_id
_entity_poly.type
_entity_poly.pdbx_seq_one_letter_code
_entity_poly.pdbx_strand_id
1 'polypeptide(L)'
;MVKKCTSDDEFIAAWQGSGSATDVARFLKINRRAVFERRRTLEARYGISLKSKKQNLKNNSPTIRISTKKDEVAEIRERVYKRDIPIDCRDGVVMIASDAHYWPGIVSEAHQAFCRLAKKLKPAAVIMNGDILDGARISRHARIMWEKQPDMKDEIHAVQDRMAEIERAAQGAKLLRVIGNHDSRFENYLSSRVNEFEDMWGMTLLDYLPRWEAGWAVHLNQGTDGWVAVRHRPVAGGIHSAYNSTLKAGVHYAHGHLHKLQVTPWGDYRGRRYGIDTGTLAEPTGPQFNYTEAGPVNWCSGFAVLTFTEGRLLPPELAVVEHGKTWFRGQVV
;
A
#
# COMPACT_ATOMS: atom_id res chain seq x y z
N MET A 1 14.76 14.37 62.57
CA MET A 1 14.54 12.96 62.20
C MET A 1 15.74 12.48 61.42
N VAL A 2 16.58 11.60 62.01
CA VAL A 2 17.78 11.06 61.41
C VAL A 2 17.36 10.15 60.23
N LYS A 3 17.82 10.42 59.01
CA LYS A 3 17.63 9.54 57.87
C LYS A 3 18.29 8.20 58.16
N LYS A 4 17.51 7.13 58.35
CA LYS A 4 18.00 5.77 58.51
C LYS A 4 18.72 5.40 57.20
N CYS A 5 20.07 5.31 57.26
CA CYS A 5 20.86 4.91 56.12
C CYS A 5 20.70 3.40 55.95
N THR A 6 20.02 2.97 54.94
CA THR A 6 19.86 1.55 54.57
C THR A 6 21.22 0.94 54.31
N SER A 7 21.55 -0.23 54.87
CA SER A 7 22.81 -0.91 54.60
C SER A 7 22.94 -1.39 53.15
N ASP A 8 24.15 -1.67 52.69
CA ASP A 8 24.39 -2.17 51.34
C ASP A 8 23.74 -3.53 51.15
N ASP A 9 23.77 -4.38 52.17
CA ASP A 9 23.14 -5.71 52.18
C ASP A 9 21.62 -5.63 52.09
N GLU A 10 20.99 -4.70 52.83
CA GLU A 10 19.55 -4.47 52.76
C GLU A 10 19.11 -3.99 51.35
N PHE A 11 19.93 -3.18 50.69
CA PHE A 11 19.68 -2.70 49.36
C PHE A 11 19.78 -3.85 48.33
N ILE A 12 20.85 -4.67 48.42
CA ILE A 12 21.08 -5.83 47.56
C ILE A 12 19.96 -6.85 47.75
N ALA A 13 19.57 -7.16 48.97
CA ALA A 13 18.48 -8.08 49.25
C ALA A 13 17.14 -7.58 48.70
N ALA A 14 16.81 -6.29 48.87
CA ALA A 14 15.63 -5.66 48.33
C ALA A 14 15.61 -5.71 46.79
N TRP A 15 16.79 -5.53 46.13
CA TRP A 15 16.89 -5.66 44.67
C TRP A 15 16.74 -7.09 44.20
N GLN A 16 17.36 -8.05 44.82
CA GLN A 16 17.25 -9.48 44.48
C GLN A 16 15.86 -10.02 44.68
N GLY A 17 15.12 -9.51 45.67
CA GLY A 17 13.71 -9.89 45.93
C GLY A 17 12.73 -9.34 44.91
N SER A 18 12.89 -8.07 44.49
CA SER A 18 11.93 -7.39 43.58
C SER A 18 12.37 -7.35 42.11
N GLY A 19 13.66 -7.19 41.87
CA GLY A 19 14.21 -7.02 40.50
C GLY A 19 13.78 -5.74 39.79
N SER A 20 13.14 -4.80 40.49
CA SER A 20 12.59 -3.56 39.93
C SER A 20 13.02 -2.35 40.74
N ALA A 21 13.59 -1.32 40.08
CA ALA A 21 13.98 -0.07 40.74
C ALA A 21 12.80 0.67 41.39
N THR A 22 11.59 0.49 40.86
CA THR A 22 10.38 1.10 41.40
C THR A 22 9.96 0.46 42.71
N ASP A 23 10.04 -0.87 42.80
CA ASP A 23 9.65 -1.61 44.00
C ASP A 23 10.69 -1.44 45.10
N VAL A 24 12.00 -1.43 44.77
CA VAL A 24 13.09 -1.09 45.70
C VAL A 24 12.92 0.31 46.22
N ALA A 25 12.59 1.31 45.41
CA ALA A 25 12.33 2.67 45.82
C ALA A 25 11.17 2.77 46.81
N ARG A 26 10.09 2.00 46.57
CA ARG A 26 8.91 1.93 47.43
C ARG A 26 9.24 1.24 48.75
N PHE A 27 9.94 0.12 48.71
CA PHE A 27 10.29 -0.70 49.88
C PHE A 27 11.24 0.06 50.84
N LEU A 28 12.29 0.69 50.27
CA LEU A 28 13.29 1.42 51.03
C LEU A 28 12.90 2.87 51.34
N LYS A 29 11.74 3.33 50.82
CA LYS A 29 11.24 4.73 50.95
C LYS A 29 12.26 5.78 50.47
N ILE A 30 12.96 5.50 49.39
CA ILE A 30 13.94 6.40 48.77
C ILE A 30 13.53 6.76 47.34
N ASN A 31 14.11 7.86 46.82
CA ASN A 31 13.84 8.28 45.45
C ASN A 31 14.38 7.27 44.45
N ARG A 32 13.60 6.99 43.36
CA ARG A 32 13.97 6.09 42.29
C ARG A 32 15.32 6.43 41.62
N ARG A 33 15.66 7.72 41.50
CA ARG A 33 16.96 8.17 41.02
C ARG A 33 18.11 7.71 41.94
N ALA A 34 17.92 7.85 43.25
CA ALA A 34 18.88 7.38 44.27
C ALA A 34 19.06 5.85 44.21
N VAL A 35 18.01 5.10 43.86
CA VAL A 35 18.10 3.63 43.62
C VAL A 35 19.04 3.31 42.48
N PHE A 36 18.95 4.01 41.35
CA PHE A 36 19.83 3.78 40.20
C PHE A 36 21.28 4.18 40.48
N GLU A 37 21.50 5.31 41.17
CA GLU A 37 22.83 5.77 41.55
C GLU A 37 23.49 4.78 42.51
N ARG A 38 22.76 4.35 43.55
CA ARG A 38 23.27 3.38 44.53
C ARG A 38 23.52 2.01 43.91
N ARG A 39 22.66 1.55 43.04
CA ARG A 39 22.87 0.30 42.27
C ARG A 39 24.21 0.33 41.53
N ARG A 40 24.51 1.39 40.76
CA ARG A 40 25.76 1.52 40.00
C ARG A 40 26.99 1.52 40.96
N THR A 41 26.86 2.19 42.09
CA THR A 41 27.95 2.23 43.09
C THR A 41 28.21 0.85 43.68
N LEU A 42 27.16 0.07 43.97
CA LEU A 42 27.31 -1.26 44.55
C LEU A 42 27.80 -2.28 43.51
N GLU A 43 27.31 -2.21 42.28
CA GLU A 43 27.82 -3.04 41.17
C GLU A 43 29.32 -2.80 40.94
N ALA A 44 29.78 -1.53 41.00
CA ALA A 44 31.18 -1.19 40.84
C ALA A 44 32.02 -1.59 42.03
N ARG A 45 31.49 -1.43 43.27
CA ARG A 45 32.22 -1.70 44.51
C ARG A 45 32.42 -3.20 44.76
N TYR A 46 31.40 -4.01 44.49
CA TYR A 46 31.39 -5.43 44.85
C TYR A 46 31.54 -6.37 43.64
N GLY A 47 31.67 -5.83 42.42
CA GLY A 47 31.80 -6.65 41.20
C GLY A 47 30.55 -7.48 40.90
N ILE A 48 29.40 -7.12 41.45
CA ILE A 48 28.12 -7.85 41.27
C ILE A 48 27.27 -7.24 40.20
N SER A 49 26.38 -8.04 39.57
CA SER A 49 25.43 -7.56 38.57
C SER A 49 23.99 -7.63 39.12
N LEU A 50 23.40 -6.50 39.41
CA LEU A 50 22.02 -6.37 39.88
C LEU A 50 21.08 -6.18 38.67
N LYS A 51 20.95 -7.21 37.77
CA LYS A 51 20.06 -7.15 36.64
C LYS A 51 18.60 -7.23 37.08
N SER A 52 17.75 -6.43 36.46
CA SER A 52 16.29 -6.54 36.69
C SER A 52 15.77 -7.90 36.17
N LYS A 53 15.02 -8.61 37.02
CA LYS A 53 14.32 -9.84 36.56
C LYS A 53 13.25 -9.42 35.57
N LYS A 54 13.37 -9.80 34.30
CA LYS A 54 12.23 -9.81 33.37
C LYS A 54 11.28 -10.87 33.89
N GLN A 55 10.09 -10.45 34.35
CA GLN A 55 9.03 -11.37 34.71
C GLN A 55 8.60 -12.13 33.43
N ASN A 56 8.93 -13.43 33.36
CA ASN A 56 8.28 -14.35 32.43
C ASN A 56 6.86 -14.65 32.93
N LEU A 57 5.93 -13.74 32.65
CA LEU A 57 4.51 -14.02 32.79
C LEU A 57 4.08 -14.79 31.53
N LYS A 58 4.02 -16.13 31.67
CA LYS A 58 3.21 -16.96 30.77
C LYS A 58 1.75 -16.74 31.15
N ASN A 59 1.11 -15.79 30.50
CA ASN A 59 -0.35 -15.68 30.46
C ASN A 59 -0.81 -15.84 29.02
N ASN A 60 -1.55 -16.90 28.76
CA ASN A 60 -2.33 -17.11 27.55
C ASN A 60 -3.52 -16.12 27.52
N SER A 61 -3.24 -14.86 27.21
CA SER A 61 -4.22 -13.88 26.78
C SER A 61 -3.69 -13.26 25.51
N PRO A 62 -4.53 -12.90 24.52
CA PRO A 62 -4.04 -12.26 23.30
C PRO A 62 -3.37 -10.95 23.72
N THR A 63 -2.05 -10.95 23.70
CA THR A 63 -1.25 -9.77 24.05
C THR A 63 -1.39 -8.79 22.89
N ILE A 64 -2.19 -7.75 23.08
CA ILE A 64 -2.05 -6.53 22.31
C ILE A 64 -0.61 -6.08 22.55
N ARG A 65 0.30 -6.29 21.59
CA ARG A 65 1.62 -5.69 21.59
C ARG A 65 1.40 -4.20 21.37
N ILE A 66 1.47 -3.43 22.45
CA ILE A 66 1.71 -1.99 22.33
C ILE A 66 3.14 -1.91 21.79
N SER A 67 3.30 -1.56 20.52
CA SER A 67 4.61 -1.36 19.90
C SER A 67 5.35 -0.27 20.70
N THR A 68 6.63 -0.42 20.88
CA THR A 68 7.40 0.65 21.49
C THR A 68 7.60 1.76 20.45
N LYS A 69 7.68 3.02 20.88
CA LYS A 69 7.96 4.16 19.98
C LYS A 69 9.14 3.92 19.02
N LYS A 70 10.06 3.03 19.40
CA LYS A 70 11.23 2.65 18.64
C LYS A 70 10.89 1.63 17.54
N ASP A 71 9.95 0.72 17.81
CA ASP A 71 9.48 -0.27 16.86
C ASP A 71 8.55 0.41 15.83
N GLU A 72 7.74 1.39 16.24
CA GLU A 72 6.91 2.23 15.36
C GLU A 72 7.77 3.07 14.40
N VAL A 73 8.84 3.71 14.91
CA VAL A 73 9.76 4.50 14.08
C VAL A 73 10.58 3.61 13.12
N ALA A 74 10.98 2.41 13.55
CA ALA A 74 11.64 1.45 12.67
C ALA A 74 10.67 0.96 11.57
N GLU A 75 9.43 0.67 11.94
CA GLU A 75 8.38 0.24 11.01
C GLU A 75 8.00 1.35 10.02
N ILE A 76 7.94 2.62 10.45
CA ILE A 76 7.72 3.78 9.58
C ILE A 76 8.91 3.98 8.63
N ARG A 77 10.15 3.81 9.10
CA ARG A 77 11.35 3.92 8.25
C ARG A 77 11.48 2.82 7.21
N GLU A 78 10.90 1.64 7.44
CA GLU A 78 10.82 0.57 6.45
C GLU A 78 9.67 0.76 5.44
N ARG A 79 8.73 1.68 5.69
CA ARG A 79 7.59 2.01 4.83
C ARG A 79 7.96 3.00 3.72
N VAL A 80 9.04 2.73 3.00
CA VAL A 80 9.41 3.50 1.82
C VAL A 80 8.82 2.83 0.59
N TYR A 81 8.24 3.61 -0.32
CA TYR A 81 7.83 3.12 -1.62
C TYR A 81 9.01 2.51 -2.37
N LYS A 82 8.86 1.27 -2.78
CA LYS A 82 9.89 0.60 -3.57
C LYS A 82 9.98 1.27 -4.95
N ARG A 83 11.19 1.37 -5.48
CA ARG A 83 11.35 1.82 -6.86
C ARG A 83 10.74 0.81 -7.82
N ASP A 84 11.09 -0.45 -7.65
CA ASP A 84 10.70 -1.56 -8.51
C ASP A 84 10.35 -2.78 -7.65
N ILE A 85 9.25 -3.45 -7.99
CA ILE A 85 8.80 -4.67 -7.30
C ILE A 85 8.88 -5.83 -8.30
N PRO A 86 9.89 -6.70 -8.22
CA PRO A 86 9.97 -7.88 -9.07
C PRO A 86 9.01 -8.97 -8.60
N ILE A 87 8.34 -9.62 -9.54
CA ILE A 87 7.41 -10.72 -9.32
C ILE A 87 7.64 -11.80 -10.37
N ASP A 88 7.85 -13.01 -9.93
CA ASP A 88 7.91 -14.16 -10.81
C ASP A 88 6.54 -14.86 -10.84
N CYS A 89 5.94 -14.91 -12.02
CA CYS A 89 4.72 -15.64 -12.31
C CYS A 89 4.96 -16.54 -13.51
N ARG A 90 5.42 -17.77 -13.25
CA ARG A 90 5.72 -18.73 -14.31
C ARG A 90 4.44 -19.25 -14.98
N ASP A 91 3.48 -19.65 -14.17
CA ASP A 91 2.19 -20.18 -14.60
C ASP A 91 1.10 -19.57 -13.75
N GLY A 92 0.05 -19.03 -14.38
CA GLY A 92 -1.08 -18.46 -13.67
C GLY A 92 -1.57 -17.14 -14.26
N VAL A 93 -2.46 -16.51 -13.49
CA VAL A 93 -3.14 -15.29 -13.89
C VAL A 93 -2.69 -14.13 -13.03
N VAL A 94 -2.46 -12.97 -13.65
CA VAL A 94 -2.27 -11.68 -12.98
C VAL A 94 -3.37 -10.74 -13.44
N MET A 95 -4.10 -10.14 -12.51
CA MET A 95 -5.12 -9.15 -12.83
C MET A 95 -4.58 -7.75 -12.56
N ILE A 96 -4.78 -6.84 -13.52
CA ILE A 96 -4.29 -5.46 -13.44
C ILE A 96 -5.45 -4.52 -13.68
N ALA A 97 -5.70 -3.62 -12.73
CA ALA A 97 -6.64 -2.53 -12.85
C ALA A 97 -6.00 -1.21 -12.44
N SER A 98 -6.54 -0.09 -12.88
CA SER A 98 -6.02 1.25 -12.59
C SER A 98 -7.13 2.29 -12.51
N ASP A 99 -6.76 3.48 -12.10
CA ASP A 99 -7.59 4.67 -12.22
C ASP A 99 -8.99 4.46 -11.59
N ALA A 100 -8.97 3.93 -10.37
CA ALA A 100 -10.21 3.62 -9.66
C ALA A 100 -10.89 4.87 -9.11
N HIS A 101 -10.12 5.91 -8.77
CA HIS A 101 -10.63 7.17 -8.24
C HIS A 101 -11.80 6.96 -7.28
N TYR A 102 -11.60 6.06 -6.29
CA TYR A 102 -12.67 5.65 -5.40
C TYR A 102 -13.31 6.84 -4.70
N TRP A 103 -14.62 6.96 -4.90
CA TRP A 103 -15.42 8.06 -4.40
C TRP A 103 -16.42 7.56 -3.36
N PRO A 104 -16.61 8.28 -2.23
CA PRO A 104 -17.57 7.89 -1.22
C PRO A 104 -18.98 7.67 -1.78
N GLY A 105 -19.58 6.52 -1.42
CA GLY A 105 -20.92 6.17 -1.83
C GLY A 105 -21.07 5.65 -3.27
N ILE A 106 -19.99 5.58 -4.05
CA ILE A 106 -20.02 5.05 -5.43
C ILE A 106 -19.23 3.74 -5.51
N VAL A 107 -19.84 2.74 -6.13
CA VAL A 107 -19.21 1.46 -6.47
C VAL A 107 -19.49 1.16 -7.94
N SER A 108 -18.45 1.26 -8.77
CA SER A 108 -18.58 1.03 -10.21
C SER A 108 -18.82 -0.43 -10.54
N GLU A 109 -19.45 -0.70 -11.70
CA GLU A 109 -19.59 -2.06 -12.22
C GLU A 109 -18.23 -2.70 -12.50
N ALA A 110 -17.25 -1.94 -12.99
CA ALA A 110 -15.90 -2.43 -13.23
C ALA A 110 -15.25 -2.98 -11.96
N HIS A 111 -15.38 -2.27 -10.83
CA HIS A 111 -14.86 -2.73 -9.54
C HIS A 111 -15.56 -4.02 -9.07
N GLN A 112 -16.88 -4.08 -9.17
CA GLN A 112 -17.64 -5.26 -8.77
C GLN A 112 -17.26 -6.48 -9.63
N ALA A 113 -17.13 -6.30 -10.94
CA ALA A 113 -16.70 -7.34 -11.85
C ALA A 113 -15.25 -7.78 -11.61
N PHE A 114 -14.36 -6.83 -11.27
CA PHE A 114 -13.00 -7.15 -10.88
C PHE A 114 -12.98 -8.11 -9.68
N CYS A 115 -13.78 -7.84 -8.65
CA CYS A 115 -13.92 -8.72 -7.49
C CYS A 115 -14.53 -10.08 -7.87
N ARG A 116 -15.58 -10.10 -8.72
CA ARG A 116 -16.19 -11.37 -9.20
C ARG A 116 -15.18 -12.23 -9.95
N LEU A 117 -14.42 -11.62 -10.89
CA LEU A 117 -13.40 -12.33 -11.66
C LEU A 117 -12.21 -12.75 -10.81
N ALA A 118 -11.75 -11.93 -9.87
CA ALA A 118 -10.68 -12.31 -8.95
C ALA A 118 -11.04 -13.57 -8.14
N LYS A 119 -12.27 -13.67 -7.65
CA LYS A 119 -12.78 -14.86 -6.96
C LYS A 119 -12.82 -16.09 -7.88
N LYS A 120 -13.21 -15.90 -9.15
CA LYS A 120 -13.33 -16.98 -10.14
C LYS A 120 -11.98 -17.47 -10.67
N LEU A 121 -11.09 -16.53 -11.02
CA LEU A 121 -9.80 -16.81 -11.67
C LEU A 121 -8.69 -17.15 -10.68
N LYS A 122 -8.84 -16.79 -9.40
CA LYS A 122 -7.84 -17.01 -8.34
C LYS A 122 -6.44 -16.58 -8.78
N PRO A 123 -6.23 -15.29 -9.07
CA PRO A 123 -4.97 -14.80 -9.62
C PRO A 123 -3.81 -15.05 -8.65
N ALA A 124 -2.61 -15.28 -9.21
CA ALA A 124 -1.36 -15.34 -8.45
C ALA A 124 -1.00 -13.95 -7.88
N ALA A 125 -1.34 -12.88 -8.61
CA ALA A 125 -1.16 -11.51 -8.17
C ALA A 125 -2.30 -10.60 -8.67
N VAL A 126 -2.59 -9.58 -7.86
CA VAL A 126 -3.44 -8.45 -8.22
C VAL A 126 -2.61 -7.18 -8.16
N ILE A 127 -2.67 -6.37 -9.21
CA ILE A 127 -1.95 -5.10 -9.30
C ILE A 127 -2.97 -3.97 -9.47
N MET A 128 -3.05 -3.08 -8.47
CA MET A 128 -3.74 -1.81 -8.61
C MET A 128 -2.73 -0.80 -9.17
N ASN A 129 -2.86 -0.49 -10.45
CA ASN A 129 -1.86 0.27 -11.20
C ASN A 129 -2.05 1.79 -11.10
N GLY A 130 -2.19 2.29 -9.88
CA GLY A 130 -2.23 3.72 -9.57
C GLY A 130 -3.61 4.36 -9.66
N ASP A 131 -3.67 5.56 -9.11
CA ASP A 131 -4.86 6.41 -9.04
C ASP A 131 -6.06 5.70 -8.42
N ILE A 132 -5.83 5.04 -7.26
CA ILE A 132 -6.91 4.49 -6.43
C ILE A 132 -7.63 5.57 -5.63
N LEU A 133 -6.90 6.60 -5.19
CA LEU A 133 -7.40 7.81 -4.56
C LEU A 133 -7.63 8.88 -5.63
N ASP A 134 -8.68 9.69 -5.52
CA ASP A 134 -8.82 10.86 -6.38
C ASP A 134 -8.08 12.08 -5.80
N GLY A 135 -8.20 12.32 -4.50
CA GLY A 135 -7.60 13.49 -3.83
C GLY A 135 -8.20 14.81 -4.32
N ALA A 136 -9.51 14.85 -4.52
CA ALA A 136 -10.22 15.99 -5.09
C ALA A 136 -9.95 17.29 -4.31
N ARG A 137 -10.09 17.24 -2.99
CA ARG A 137 -9.95 18.42 -2.12
C ARG A 137 -8.52 18.96 -2.02
N ILE A 138 -7.52 18.12 -2.27
CA ILE A 138 -6.08 18.46 -2.24
C ILE A 138 -5.49 18.63 -3.64
N SER A 139 -6.35 18.66 -4.66
CA SER A 139 -5.94 18.93 -6.04
C SER A 139 -5.34 20.32 -6.16
N ARG A 140 -4.31 20.46 -7.01
CA ARG A 140 -3.77 21.77 -7.41
C ARG A 140 -4.68 22.56 -8.36
N HIS A 141 -5.67 21.88 -8.95
CA HIS A 141 -6.64 22.51 -9.83
C HIS A 141 -7.76 23.13 -9.02
N ALA A 142 -8.18 24.32 -9.41
CA ALA A 142 -9.30 24.99 -8.77
C ALA A 142 -10.58 24.16 -8.94
N ARG A 143 -11.33 23.98 -7.85
CA ARG A 143 -12.64 23.34 -7.91
C ARG A 143 -13.68 24.30 -8.48
N ILE A 144 -14.70 23.75 -9.09
CA ILE A 144 -15.92 24.49 -9.40
C ILE A 144 -16.70 24.73 -8.09
N MET A 145 -17.10 25.99 -7.80
CA MET A 145 -17.57 26.38 -6.47
C MET A 145 -18.80 25.58 -5.97
N TRP A 146 -19.69 25.16 -6.86
CA TRP A 146 -20.91 24.43 -6.50
C TRP A 146 -20.68 22.89 -6.38
N GLU A 147 -19.50 22.39 -6.72
CA GLU A 147 -19.20 20.98 -6.56
C GLU A 147 -18.94 20.64 -5.10
N LYS A 148 -19.63 19.60 -4.63
CA LYS A 148 -19.37 19.02 -3.32
C LYS A 148 -18.26 17.97 -3.45
N GLN A 149 -17.08 18.32 -2.95
CA GLN A 149 -15.98 17.39 -2.85
C GLN A 149 -16.01 16.71 -1.47
N PRO A 150 -15.75 15.40 -1.38
CA PRO A 150 -15.69 14.70 -0.12
C PRO A 150 -14.50 15.19 0.73
N ASP A 151 -14.58 14.93 2.02
CA ASP A 151 -13.41 15.10 2.89
C ASP A 151 -12.39 14.01 2.63
N MET A 152 -11.10 14.33 2.84
CA MET A 152 -10.01 13.34 2.66
C MET A 152 -10.23 12.06 3.46
N LYS A 153 -10.79 12.18 4.67
CA LYS A 153 -11.14 11.05 5.50
C LYS A 153 -12.12 10.11 4.80
N ASP A 154 -13.15 10.69 4.18
CA ASP A 154 -14.19 9.91 3.50
C ASP A 154 -13.66 9.26 2.23
N GLU A 155 -12.78 9.94 1.47
CA GLU A 155 -12.09 9.34 0.33
C GLU A 155 -11.19 8.18 0.75
N ILE A 156 -10.37 8.36 1.80
CA ILE A 156 -9.50 7.30 2.33
C ILE A 156 -10.33 6.10 2.79
N HIS A 157 -11.44 6.31 3.48
CA HIS A 157 -12.34 5.22 3.87
C HIS A 157 -12.91 4.49 2.64
N ALA A 158 -13.34 5.23 1.61
CA ALA A 158 -13.81 4.61 0.37
C ALA A 158 -12.72 3.76 -0.30
N VAL A 159 -11.47 4.24 -0.32
CA VAL A 159 -10.32 3.47 -0.79
C VAL A 159 -10.13 2.21 0.04
N GLN A 160 -10.10 2.33 1.38
CA GLN A 160 -9.92 1.18 2.28
C GLN A 160 -11.01 0.12 2.09
N ASP A 161 -12.27 0.52 1.99
CA ASP A 161 -13.40 -0.38 1.79
C ASP A 161 -13.29 -1.15 0.48
N ARG A 162 -13.02 -0.46 -0.62
CA ARG A 162 -12.88 -1.07 -1.95
C ARG A 162 -11.65 -1.97 -2.06
N MET A 163 -10.51 -1.55 -1.50
CA MET A 163 -9.30 -2.37 -1.47
C MET A 163 -9.51 -3.62 -0.62
N ALA A 164 -10.21 -3.52 0.51
CA ALA A 164 -10.56 -4.67 1.33
C ALA A 164 -11.53 -5.65 0.63
N GLU A 165 -12.40 -5.19 -0.27
CA GLU A 165 -13.24 -6.05 -1.10
C GLU A 165 -12.38 -6.86 -2.09
N ILE A 166 -11.40 -6.23 -2.73
CA ILE A 166 -10.44 -6.93 -3.61
C ILE A 166 -9.64 -7.95 -2.82
N GLU A 167 -9.15 -7.61 -1.63
CA GLU A 167 -8.43 -8.53 -0.75
C GLU A 167 -9.24 -9.79 -0.42
N ARG A 168 -10.52 -9.60 -0.10
CA ARG A 168 -11.44 -10.73 0.18
C ARG A 168 -11.72 -11.57 -1.08
N ALA A 169 -11.79 -10.93 -2.24
CA ALA A 169 -12.06 -11.62 -3.51
C ALA A 169 -10.84 -12.39 -4.04
N ALA A 170 -9.64 -11.85 -3.85
CA ALA A 170 -8.37 -12.38 -4.36
C ALA A 170 -7.56 -13.10 -3.29
N GLN A 171 -8.20 -13.93 -2.45
CA GLN A 171 -7.52 -14.66 -1.38
C GLN A 171 -6.37 -15.50 -1.91
N GLY A 172 -5.20 -15.35 -1.31
CA GLY A 172 -3.97 -16.05 -1.70
C GLY A 172 -3.16 -15.36 -2.80
N ALA A 173 -3.70 -14.31 -3.44
CA ALA A 173 -2.95 -13.52 -4.39
C ALA A 173 -1.95 -12.59 -3.69
N LYS A 174 -0.82 -12.31 -4.37
CA LYS A 174 0.05 -11.21 -3.98
C LYS A 174 -0.62 -9.88 -4.31
N LEU A 175 -0.72 -9.00 -3.34
CA LEU A 175 -1.41 -7.71 -3.48
C LEU A 175 -0.38 -6.60 -3.69
N LEU A 176 -0.44 -5.96 -4.84
CA LEU A 176 0.54 -5.00 -5.31
C LEU A 176 -0.14 -3.69 -5.73
N ARG A 177 0.51 -2.59 -5.44
CA ARG A 177 0.06 -1.26 -5.83
C ARG A 177 1.18 -0.47 -6.49
N VAL A 178 0.93 0.02 -7.68
CA VAL A 178 1.76 1.04 -8.32
C VAL A 178 1.24 2.41 -7.90
N ILE A 179 2.12 3.36 -7.68
CA ILE A 179 1.73 4.70 -7.24
C ILE A 179 1.36 5.53 -8.45
N GLY A 180 0.15 6.07 -8.43
CA GLY A 180 -0.34 7.00 -9.41
C GLY A 180 -0.07 8.46 -9.05
N ASN A 181 -0.39 9.37 -9.97
CA ASN A 181 -0.21 10.80 -9.72
C ASN A 181 -1.28 11.38 -8.79
N HIS A 182 -2.46 10.79 -8.72
CA HIS A 182 -3.48 11.16 -7.75
C HIS A 182 -3.13 10.60 -6.37
N ASP A 183 -2.64 9.37 -6.29
CA ASP A 183 -2.18 8.79 -5.03
C ASP A 183 -1.11 9.65 -4.36
N SER A 184 -0.14 10.13 -5.15
CA SER A 184 0.94 10.98 -4.64
C SER A 184 0.49 12.38 -4.22
N ARG A 185 -0.72 12.83 -4.56
CA ARG A 185 -1.26 14.13 -4.10
C ARG A 185 -1.31 14.22 -2.59
N PHE A 186 -1.70 13.13 -1.94
CA PHE A 186 -1.86 13.08 -0.49
C PHE A 186 -0.54 13.43 0.22
N GLU A 187 0.51 12.72 -0.10
CA GLU A 187 1.82 12.91 0.53
C GLU A 187 2.48 14.21 0.08
N ASN A 188 2.38 14.56 -1.20
CA ASN A 188 2.91 15.82 -1.72
C ASN A 188 2.24 17.05 -1.07
N TYR A 189 0.93 16.97 -0.80
CA TYR A 189 0.23 18.04 -0.11
C TYR A 189 0.69 18.16 1.34
N LEU A 190 0.81 17.05 2.06
CA LEU A 190 1.28 17.03 3.45
C LEU A 190 2.73 17.49 3.55
N SER A 191 3.64 16.97 2.74
CA SER A 191 5.04 17.35 2.76
C SER A 191 5.28 18.84 2.43
N SER A 192 4.41 19.45 1.63
CA SER A 192 4.50 20.87 1.28
C SER A 192 3.91 21.81 2.33
N ARG A 193 3.15 21.31 3.31
CA ARG A 193 2.41 22.12 4.27
C ARG A 193 2.75 21.81 5.73
N VAL A 194 3.07 20.57 6.03
CA VAL A 194 3.24 20.06 7.39
C VAL A 194 4.36 19.00 7.44
N ASN A 195 5.46 19.26 6.76
CA ASN A 195 6.61 18.34 6.66
C ASN A 195 7.20 17.92 8.00
N GLU A 196 7.02 18.72 9.04
CA GLU A 196 7.43 18.41 10.41
C GLU A 196 6.71 17.19 11.01
N PHE A 197 5.62 16.73 10.39
CA PHE A 197 4.83 15.57 10.81
C PHE A 197 5.04 14.33 9.92
N GLU A 198 5.96 14.34 8.96
CA GLU A 198 6.12 13.30 7.95
C GLU A 198 6.35 11.88 8.53
N ASP A 199 6.98 11.79 9.71
CA ASP A 199 7.22 10.53 10.41
C ASP A 199 6.03 10.03 11.25
N MET A 200 4.92 10.78 11.29
CA MET A 200 3.74 10.37 12.06
C MET A 200 2.91 9.36 11.27
N TRP A 201 2.28 8.46 11.99
CA TRP A 201 1.31 7.52 11.41
C TRP A 201 0.15 8.28 10.76
N GLY A 202 -0.26 7.81 9.59
CA GLY A 202 -1.35 8.42 8.82
C GLY A 202 -0.89 9.49 7.84
N MET A 203 0.41 9.77 7.74
CA MET A 203 0.96 10.75 6.81
C MET A 203 1.30 10.16 5.44
N THR A 204 1.21 8.86 5.29
CA THR A 204 1.39 8.17 4.00
C THR A 204 0.18 7.31 3.66
N LEU A 205 -0.09 7.13 2.37
CA LEU A 205 -1.15 6.22 1.91
C LEU A 205 -0.83 4.74 2.22
N LEU A 206 0.44 4.42 2.49
CA LEU A 206 0.88 3.10 2.96
C LEU A 206 0.26 2.74 4.31
N ASP A 207 0.11 3.70 5.20
CA ASP A 207 -0.44 3.47 6.54
C ASP A 207 -1.87 2.94 6.52
N TYR A 208 -2.62 3.34 5.51
CA TYR A 208 -4.03 2.96 5.34
C TYR A 208 -4.23 1.64 4.60
N LEU A 209 -3.18 1.14 3.92
CA LEU A 209 -3.23 -0.07 3.08
C LEU A 209 -2.08 -1.04 3.38
N PRO A 210 -1.92 -1.51 4.62
CA PRO A 210 -0.74 -2.25 5.07
C PRO A 210 -0.55 -3.62 4.41
N ARG A 211 -1.58 -4.17 3.76
CA ARG A 211 -1.50 -5.45 3.05
C ARG A 211 -1.01 -5.32 1.61
N TRP A 212 -0.92 -4.09 1.10
CA TRP A 212 -0.55 -3.81 -0.28
C TRP A 212 0.90 -3.38 -0.36
N GLU A 213 1.72 -4.19 -1.01
CA GLU A 213 3.09 -3.79 -1.32
C GLU A 213 3.07 -2.72 -2.40
N ALA A 214 3.68 -1.56 -2.13
CA ALA A 214 3.58 -0.39 -3.02
C ALA A 214 4.94 0.03 -3.58
N GLY A 215 4.94 0.48 -4.84
CA GLY A 215 6.12 0.97 -5.53
C GLY A 215 5.80 1.76 -6.78
N TRP A 216 6.85 2.25 -7.46
CA TRP A 216 6.70 3.02 -8.69
C TRP A 216 6.52 2.15 -9.94
N ALA A 217 6.96 0.90 -9.87
CA ALA A 217 6.78 -0.08 -10.93
C ALA A 217 6.67 -1.50 -10.36
N VAL A 218 5.95 -2.36 -11.08
CA VAL A 218 5.96 -3.81 -10.88
C VAL A 218 6.54 -4.45 -12.13
N HIS A 219 7.46 -5.38 -11.96
CA HIS A 219 8.07 -6.12 -13.07
C HIS A 219 7.73 -7.60 -12.95
N LEU A 220 6.86 -8.07 -13.85
CA LEU A 220 6.50 -9.49 -13.95
C LEU A 220 7.55 -10.18 -14.82
N ASN A 221 8.12 -11.30 -14.34
CA ASN A 221 9.08 -12.15 -15.05
C ASN A 221 10.26 -11.37 -15.66
N GLN A 222 10.83 -10.45 -14.88
CA GLN A 222 11.92 -9.57 -15.34
C GLN A 222 13.09 -10.36 -15.90
N GLY A 223 13.61 -9.95 -17.06
CA GLY A 223 14.75 -10.59 -17.71
C GLY A 223 14.40 -11.80 -18.58
N THR A 224 13.12 -12.12 -18.74
CA THR A 224 12.62 -13.20 -19.61
C THR A 224 11.84 -12.65 -20.81
N ASP A 225 11.45 -13.51 -21.74
CA ASP A 225 10.57 -13.15 -22.88
C ASP A 225 9.17 -12.74 -22.43
N GLY A 226 8.75 -13.14 -21.23
CA GLY A 226 7.46 -12.77 -20.64
C GLY A 226 7.52 -11.53 -19.75
N TRP A 227 8.60 -10.75 -19.81
CA TRP A 227 8.74 -9.57 -18.97
C TRP A 227 7.69 -8.51 -19.28
N VAL A 228 6.84 -8.21 -18.28
CA VAL A 228 5.88 -7.10 -18.32
C VAL A 228 6.30 -6.03 -17.32
N ALA A 229 6.58 -4.83 -17.80
CA ALA A 229 6.75 -3.65 -16.96
C ALA A 229 5.38 -3.00 -16.73
N VAL A 230 4.94 -2.92 -15.48
CA VAL A 230 3.68 -2.29 -15.07
C VAL A 230 3.99 -0.98 -14.37
N ARG A 231 3.52 0.13 -14.93
CA ARG A 231 3.66 1.47 -14.38
C ARG A 231 2.37 2.25 -14.57
N HIS A 232 2.09 3.19 -13.67
CA HIS A 232 0.88 3.98 -13.82
C HIS A 232 0.91 4.84 -15.10
N ARG A 233 1.97 5.61 -15.29
CA ARG A 233 2.07 6.51 -16.46
C ARG A 233 2.66 5.82 -17.68
N PRO A 234 2.11 6.08 -18.89
CA PRO A 234 2.74 5.67 -20.13
C PRO A 234 4.11 6.36 -20.33
N VAL A 235 5.01 5.70 -21.04
CA VAL A 235 6.29 6.31 -21.46
C VAL A 235 6.07 7.33 -22.57
N ALA A 236 4.98 7.19 -23.33
CA ALA A 236 4.59 8.10 -24.40
C ALA A 236 3.08 8.28 -24.41
N GLY A 237 2.65 9.52 -24.57
CA GLY A 237 1.24 9.89 -24.65
C GLY A 237 0.60 9.71 -26.04
N GLY A 238 -0.61 10.27 -26.20
CA GLY A 238 -1.38 10.28 -27.45
C GLY A 238 -2.27 9.06 -27.66
N ILE A 239 -2.85 8.96 -28.85
CA ILE A 239 -3.80 7.88 -29.18
C ILE A 239 -3.13 6.50 -29.26
N HIS A 240 -1.86 6.46 -29.56
CA HIS A 240 -1.04 5.24 -29.64
C HIS A 240 -0.16 5.04 -28.40
N SER A 241 -0.59 5.50 -27.24
CA SER A 241 0.21 5.46 -25.98
C SER A 241 0.69 4.05 -25.63
N ALA A 242 -0.17 3.05 -25.73
CA ALA A 242 0.16 1.66 -25.43
C ALA A 242 1.23 1.12 -26.39
N TYR A 243 1.05 1.34 -27.71
CA TYR A 243 2.03 0.96 -28.73
C TYR A 243 3.38 1.65 -28.51
N ASN A 244 3.38 2.99 -28.39
CA ASN A 244 4.58 3.78 -28.25
C ASN A 244 5.33 3.50 -26.94
N SER A 245 4.60 3.22 -25.85
CA SER A 245 5.20 2.86 -24.57
C SER A 245 5.92 1.50 -24.66
N THR A 246 5.32 0.51 -25.29
CA THR A 246 5.93 -0.80 -25.51
C THR A 246 7.16 -0.69 -26.42
N LEU A 247 7.08 0.09 -27.51
CA LEU A 247 8.20 0.33 -28.40
C LEU A 247 9.39 0.93 -27.66
N LYS A 248 9.15 1.96 -26.84
CA LYS A 248 10.21 2.62 -26.07
C LYS A 248 10.76 1.78 -24.91
N ALA A 249 9.90 1.01 -24.24
CA ALA A 249 10.30 0.15 -23.14
C ALA A 249 11.08 -1.08 -23.59
N GLY A 250 10.85 -1.56 -24.82
CA GLY A 250 11.49 -2.76 -25.35
C GLY A 250 11.00 -4.09 -24.74
N VAL A 251 9.97 -4.05 -23.89
CA VAL A 251 9.33 -5.19 -23.23
C VAL A 251 7.81 -5.06 -23.31
N HIS A 252 7.05 -6.03 -22.84
CA HIS A 252 5.61 -5.82 -22.64
C HIS A 252 5.42 -4.68 -21.65
N TYR A 253 4.45 -3.80 -21.89
CA TYR A 253 4.25 -2.62 -21.07
C TYR A 253 2.77 -2.42 -20.75
N ALA A 254 2.44 -2.39 -19.46
CA ALA A 254 1.09 -2.10 -19.00
C ALA A 254 1.08 -0.74 -18.27
N HIS A 255 0.12 0.10 -18.61
CA HIS A 255 -0.08 1.40 -17.96
C HIS A 255 -1.56 1.72 -17.75
N GLY A 256 -1.85 2.66 -16.87
CA GLY A 256 -3.14 3.32 -16.69
C GLY A 256 -3.10 4.77 -17.14
N HIS A 257 -3.62 5.67 -16.33
CA HIS A 257 -3.54 7.14 -16.43
C HIS A 257 -4.38 7.77 -17.57
N LEU A 258 -4.57 7.08 -18.67
CA LEU A 258 -5.31 7.60 -19.83
C LEU A 258 -6.73 7.07 -19.90
N HIS A 259 -7.11 6.16 -19.00
CA HIS A 259 -8.43 5.53 -18.91
C HIS A 259 -8.90 4.81 -20.19
N LYS A 260 -7.97 4.48 -21.09
CA LYS A 260 -8.25 3.75 -22.30
C LYS A 260 -8.06 2.26 -22.06
N LEU A 261 -8.97 1.45 -22.46
CA LEU A 261 -8.86 0.00 -22.31
C LEU A 261 -8.47 -0.61 -23.66
N GLN A 262 -7.20 -0.96 -23.84
CA GLN A 262 -6.73 -1.48 -25.12
C GLN A 262 -5.50 -2.37 -24.99
N VAL A 263 -5.37 -3.31 -25.92
CA VAL A 263 -4.15 -4.10 -26.13
C VAL A 263 -3.66 -3.87 -27.55
N THR A 264 -2.39 -3.45 -27.68
CA THR A 264 -1.77 -3.24 -28.99
C THR A 264 -0.58 -4.16 -29.15
N PRO A 265 -0.58 -5.10 -30.11
CA PRO A 265 0.58 -5.93 -30.40
C PRO A 265 1.63 -5.14 -31.16
N TRP A 266 2.89 -5.43 -30.87
CA TRP A 266 4.05 -4.97 -31.61
C TRP A 266 5.06 -6.12 -31.74
N GLY A 267 5.73 -6.23 -32.88
CA GLY A 267 6.70 -7.28 -33.14
C GLY A 267 7.93 -6.79 -33.87
N ASP A 268 9.08 -7.36 -33.52
CA ASP A 268 10.37 -7.22 -34.22
C ASP A 268 11.07 -8.59 -34.26
N TYR A 269 12.35 -8.61 -34.68
CA TYR A 269 13.14 -9.84 -34.73
C TYR A 269 13.35 -10.54 -33.38
N ARG A 270 13.06 -9.85 -32.26
CA ARG A 270 13.14 -10.39 -30.91
C ARG A 270 11.80 -10.97 -30.41
N GLY A 271 10.74 -10.90 -31.22
CA GLY A 271 9.44 -11.47 -30.91
C GLY A 271 8.34 -10.44 -30.75
N ARG A 272 7.16 -10.93 -30.37
CA ARG A 272 5.95 -10.13 -30.17
C ARG A 272 5.89 -9.58 -28.73
N ARG A 273 5.48 -8.33 -28.63
CA ARG A 273 5.20 -7.66 -27.34
C ARG A 273 3.83 -7.03 -27.38
N TYR A 274 3.29 -6.73 -26.19
CA TYR A 274 1.99 -6.11 -26.03
C TYR A 274 2.12 -4.82 -25.24
N GLY A 275 1.57 -3.74 -25.79
CA GLY A 275 1.24 -2.52 -25.06
C GLY A 275 -0.17 -2.63 -24.52
N ILE A 276 -0.36 -2.37 -23.24
CA ILE A 276 -1.61 -2.57 -22.52
C ILE A 276 -1.96 -1.28 -21.81
N ASP A 277 -3.11 -0.68 -22.13
CA ASP A 277 -3.73 0.35 -21.32
C ASP A 277 -4.85 -0.32 -20.53
N THR A 278 -4.80 -0.21 -19.21
CA THR A 278 -5.62 -1.00 -18.29
C THR A 278 -7.01 -0.40 -18.05
N GLY A 279 -7.35 0.69 -18.73
CA GLY A 279 -8.65 1.34 -18.62
C GLY A 279 -8.84 2.07 -17.29
N THR A 280 -10.06 2.10 -16.81
CA THR A 280 -10.41 2.67 -15.50
C THR A 280 -11.37 1.77 -14.73
N LEU A 281 -11.19 1.65 -13.42
CA LEU A 281 -12.19 1.05 -12.54
C LEU A 281 -13.25 2.06 -12.06
N ALA A 282 -13.07 3.34 -12.31
CA ALA A 282 -14.03 4.34 -11.92
C ALA A 282 -15.31 4.28 -12.77
N GLU A 283 -16.37 4.87 -12.23
CA GLU A 283 -17.57 5.20 -13.02
C GLU A 283 -17.26 6.44 -13.88
N PRO A 284 -17.22 6.35 -15.22
CA PRO A 284 -16.81 7.48 -16.08
C PRO A 284 -17.69 8.72 -15.97
N THR A 285 -18.93 8.55 -15.52
CA THR A 285 -19.89 9.63 -15.29
C THR A 285 -19.93 10.08 -13.83
N GLY A 286 -18.99 9.63 -13.03
CA GLY A 286 -18.92 9.96 -11.61
C GLY A 286 -18.53 11.42 -11.35
N PRO A 287 -18.90 11.96 -10.18
CA PRO A 287 -18.67 13.37 -9.84
C PRO A 287 -17.20 13.77 -9.80
N GLN A 288 -16.28 12.84 -9.59
CA GLN A 288 -14.83 13.06 -9.65
C GLN A 288 -14.36 13.53 -11.03
N PHE A 289 -15.17 13.32 -12.08
CA PHE A 289 -14.85 13.66 -13.46
C PHE A 289 -15.64 14.84 -14.03
N ASN A 290 -16.32 15.60 -13.19
CA ASN A 290 -17.07 16.79 -13.61
C ASN A 290 -16.21 17.82 -14.37
N TYR A 291 -14.89 17.81 -14.14
CA TYR A 291 -13.95 18.68 -14.85
C TYR A 291 -13.91 18.44 -16.37
N THR A 292 -14.46 17.35 -16.85
CA THR A 292 -14.58 17.09 -18.30
C THR A 292 -15.67 17.92 -18.97
N GLU A 293 -16.52 18.60 -18.18
CA GLU A 293 -17.56 19.52 -18.66
C GLU A 293 -18.48 18.88 -19.71
N ALA A 294 -18.81 17.59 -19.56
CA ALA A 294 -19.57 16.79 -20.55
C ALA A 294 -18.91 16.67 -21.93
N GLY A 295 -17.63 16.99 -22.05
CA GLY A 295 -16.86 16.77 -23.27
C GLY A 295 -16.75 15.27 -23.60
N PRO A 296 -16.66 14.89 -24.88
CA PRO A 296 -16.48 13.50 -25.27
C PRO A 296 -15.12 12.99 -24.78
N VAL A 297 -15.12 12.01 -23.90
CA VAL A 297 -13.92 11.35 -23.41
C VAL A 297 -13.73 10.00 -24.12
N ASN A 298 -12.49 9.65 -24.41
CA ASN A 298 -12.14 8.34 -24.96
C ASN A 298 -11.75 7.39 -23.82
N TRP A 299 -12.62 7.26 -22.82
CA TRP A 299 -12.42 6.41 -21.67
C TRP A 299 -13.21 5.12 -21.78
N CYS A 300 -12.67 4.06 -21.22
CA CYS A 300 -13.32 2.76 -21.21
C CYS A 300 -13.16 2.12 -19.83
N SER A 301 -14.29 1.83 -19.19
CA SER A 301 -14.30 1.11 -17.92
C SER A 301 -13.97 -0.36 -18.13
N GLY A 302 -13.08 -0.86 -17.30
CA GLY A 302 -12.64 -2.24 -17.35
C GLY A 302 -11.26 -2.45 -16.78
N PHE A 303 -10.67 -3.59 -17.09
CA PHE A 303 -9.37 -4.00 -16.59
C PHE A 303 -8.72 -5.09 -17.45
N ALA A 304 -7.42 -5.33 -17.24
CA ALA A 304 -6.65 -6.33 -17.98
C ALA A 304 -6.46 -7.62 -17.16
N VAL A 305 -6.48 -8.75 -17.86
CA VAL A 305 -6.18 -10.08 -17.33
C VAL A 305 -5.02 -10.66 -18.13
N LEU A 306 -3.89 -10.92 -17.45
CA LEU A 306 -2.68 -11.46 -18.03
C LEU A 306 -2.55 -12.93 -17.62
N THR A 307 -2.39 -13.81 -18.62
CA THR A 307 -2.14 -15.24 -18.37
C THR A 307 -0.70 -15.56 -18.76
N PHE A 308 0.00 -16.22 -17.86
CA PHE A 308 1.37 -16.71 -18.08
C PHE A 308 1.37 -18.24 -18.15
N THR A 309 2.19 -18.77 -19.07
CA THR A 309 2.47 -20.20 -19.20
C THR A 309 3.96 -20.36 -19.48
N GLU A 310 4.65 -21.17 -18.67
CA GLU A 310 6.11 -21.35 -18.74
C GLU A 310 6.90 -20.03 -18.70
N GLY A 311 6.40 -19.03 -17.97
CA GLY A 311 6.98 -17.73 -17.88
C GLY A 311 6.73 -16.79 -19.06
N ARG A 312 5.98 -17.22 -20.09
CA ARG A 312 5.62 -16.43 -21.26
C ARG A 312 4.24 -15.81 -21.10
N LEU A 313 4.11 -14.56 -21.54
CA LEU A 313 2.80 -13.88 -21.58
C LEU A 313 2.00 -14.37 -22.80
N LEU A 314 0.82 -14.93 -22.54
CA LEU A 314 -0.19 -15.16 -23.56
C LEU A 314 -0.82 -13.82 -24.00
N PRO A 315 -1.56 -13.78 -25.13
CA PRO A 315 -2.28 -12.57 -25.53
C PRO A 315 -3.10 -12.02 -24.37
N PRO A 316 -2.88 -10.76 -23.94
CA PRO A 316 -3.63 -10.17 -22.86
C PRO A 316 -5.13 -10.08 -23.16
N GLU A 317 -5.94 -10.34 -22.16
CA GLU A 317 -7.39 -10.28 -22.26
C GLU A 317 -7.93 -9.05 -21.52
N LEU A 318 -9.05 -8.52 -22.00
CA LEU A 318 -9.70 -7.37 -21.40
C LEU A 318 -11.10 -7.75 -20.89
N ALA A 319 -11.43 -7.31 -19.68
CA ALA A 319 -12.80 -7.27 -19.21
C ALA A 319 -13.33 -5.85 -19.43
N VAL A 320 -14.40 -5.71 -20.19
CA VAL A 320 -14.92 -4.43 -20.68
C VAL A 320 -16.30 -4.17 -20.10
N VAL A 321 -16.55 -2.97 -19.59
CA VAL A 321 -17.91 -2.55 -19.19
C VAL A 321 -18.59 -1.87 -20.35
N GLU A 322 -19.70 -2.44 -20.79
CA GLU A 322 -20.58 -1.87 -21.81
C GLU A 322 -22.03 -1.99 -21.38
N HIS A 323 -22.79 -0.93 -21.54
CA HIS A 323 -24.21 -0.89 -21.19
C HIS A 323 -24.50 -1.36 -19.74
N GLY A 324 -23.65 -0.94 -18.81
CA GLY A 324 -23.79 -1.29 -17.38
C GLY A 324 -23.52 -2.75 -17.04
N LYS A 325 -22.89 -3.51 -17.93
CA LYS A 325 -22.50 -4.91 -17.72
C LYS A 325 -21.05 -5.12 -18.10
N THR A 326 -20.36 -5.96 -17.35
CA THR A 326 -18.99 -6.34 -17.67
C THR A 326 -18.96 -7.59 -18.55
N TRP A 327 -18.25 -7.51 -19.64
CA TRP A 327 -18.05 -8.61 -20.59
C TRP A 327 -16.60 -9.14 -20.48
N PHE A 328 -16.48 -10.45 -20.38
CA PHE A 328 -15.20 -11.15 -20.40
C PHE A 328 -15.33 -12.49 -21.10
N ARG A 329 -14.49 -12.76 -22.11
CA ARG A 329 -14.53 -13.99 -22.94
C ARG A 329 -15.91 -14.26 -23.53
N GLY A 330 -16.60 -13.22 -23.99
CA GLY A 330 -17.94 -13.33 -24.59
C GLY A 330 -19.09 -13.60 -23.61
N GLN A 331 -18.84 -13.53 -22.31
CA GLN A 331 -19.85 -13.74 -21.27
C GLN A 331 -19.97 -12.52 -20.37
N VAL A 332 -21.16 -12.27 -19.85
CA VAL A 332 -21.38 -11.32 -18.76
C VAL A 332 -20.83 -11.91 -17.46
N VAL A 333 -20.12 -11.10 -16.70
CA VAL A 333 -19.43 -11.55 -15.47
C VAL A 333 -20.11 -11.01 -14.22
#